data_78cfab90e4c472995b9a1f6a1253251d
#
_entry.id   78cfab90e4c472995b9a1f6a1253251d
#
_cell.length_a   1.000
_cell.length_b   1.000
_cell.length_c   1.000
_cell.angle_alpha   90.00
_cell.angle_beta   90.00
_cell.angle_gamma   90.00
#
_symmetry.space_group_name_H-M   'P 1'
#
loop_
_entity.id
_entity.type
_entity.pdbx_description
1 polymer ?
#
loop_
_entity_poly.entity_id
_entity_poly.type
_entity_poly.pdbx_seq_one_letter_code
_entity_poly.pdbx_strand_id
1 'polypeptide(L)'
;MLYGIGCDLCEIAHLEKSLTGAHAAAFIRRVYGEAERAALSLDEPLPAGRSATHRLASAAANFAAKEAFLKAAGTGLREPFSLCEIEAVRLESGAPAYHFSGQTAEWMQAHGLAARLSLSHEGGMALAFCTLETLSAFVHTMDYPLRCITGAQPAHTEIRRRCAGRIT
;
A
#
# COMPACT_ATOMS: atom_id res chain seq x y z
N MET A 1 -1.52 -7.14 -19.62
CA MET A 1 -0.10 -7.20 -20.07
C MET A 1 0.75 -6.52 -19.01
N LEU A 2 1.97 -7.01 -18.76
CA LEU A 2 2.90 -6.35 -17.84
C LEU A 2 3.29 -4.97 -18.38
N TYR A 3 3.09 -3.93 -17.59
CA TYR A 3 3.45 -2.55 -17.88
C TYR A 3 4.82 -2.22 -17.30
N GLY A 4 5.05 -2.60 -16.05
CA GLY A 4 6.31 -2.34 -15.37
C GLY A 4 6.51 -3.22 -14.14
N ILE A 5 7.75 -3.30 -13.71
CA ILE A 5 8.16 -3.99 -12.49
C ILE A 5 9.04 -3.07 -11.65
N GLY A 6 8.96 -3.20 -10.34
CA GLY A 6 9.81 -2.49 -9.41
C GLY A 6 10.11 -3.31 -8.17
N CYS A 7 11.28 -3.13 -7.65
CA CYS A 7 11.72 -3.74 -6.41
C CYS A 7 12.48 -2.71 -5.59
N ASP A 8 12.26 -2.71 -4.29
CA ASP A 8 12.99 -1.87 -3.36
C ASP A 8 13.34 -2.60 -2.07
N LEU A 9 14.45 -2.20 -1.46
CA LEU A 9 14.98 -2.76 -0.23
C LEU A 9 15.27 -1.62 0.75
N CYS A 10 14.59 -1.64 1.90
CA CYS A 10 14.71 -0.63 2.95
C CYS A 10 15.35 -1.21 4.21
N GLU A 11 16.42 -0.59 4.70
CA GLU A 11 17.02 -0.91 5.99
C GLU A 11 16.13 -0.35 7.11
N ILE A 12 15.66 -1.23 8.02
CA ILE A 12 14.74 -0.87 9.10
C ILE A 12 15.38 0.14 10.06
N ALA A 13 16.66 -0.06 10.41
CA ALA A 13 17.39 0.85 11.31
C ALA A 13 17.61 2.25 10.71
N HIS A 14 17.70 2.35 9.39
CA HIS A 14 17.79 3.65 8.72
C HIS A 14 16.46 4.41 8.81
N LEU A 15 15.35 3.72 8.55
CA LEU A 15 14.01 4.31 8.62
C LEU A 15 13.63 4.69 10.05
N GLU A 16 14.02 3.90 11.05
CA GLU A 16 13.78 4.19 12.47
C GLU A 16 14.25 5.59 12.85
N LYS A 17 15.42 6.02 12.37
CA LYS A 17 15.94 7.37 12.62
C LYS A 17 15.00 8.46 12.11
N SER A 18 14.35 8.23 10.96
CA SER A 18 13.38 9.16 10.39
C SER A 18 12.05 9.15 11.14
N LEU A 19 11.65 8.00 11.68
CA LEU A 19 10.39 7.84 12.42
C LEU A 19 10.47 8.30 13.89
N THR A 20 11.67 8.41 14.46
CA THR A 20 11.89 8.78 15.89
C THR A 20 12.63 10.09 16.07
N GLY A 21 13.17 10.70 15.00
CA GLY A 21 13.94 11.93 15.03
C GLY A 21 13.08 13.19 15.26
N ALA A 22 13.75 14.33 15.40
CA ALA A 22 13.11 15.62 15.66
C ALA A 22 12.07 16.05 14.60
N HIS A 23 12.18 15.53 13.38
CA HIS A 23 11.26 15.82 12.26
C HIS A 23 10.32 14.65 11.92
N ALA A 24 10.18 13.67 12.82
CA ALA A 24 9.40 12.45 12.58
C ALA A 24 7.96 12.73 12.13
N ALA A 25 7.27 13.64 12.81
CA ALA A 25 5.89 13.98 12.47
C ALA A 25 5.74 14.54 11.03
N ALA A 26 6.68 15.38 10.59
CA ALA A 26 6.68 15.92 9.23
C ALA A 26 7.01 14.83 8.20
N PHE A 27 7.99 13.98 8.49
CA PHE A 27 8.35 12.82 7.66
C PHE A 27 7.18 11.86 7.51
N ILE A 28 6.54 11.46 8.63
CA ILE A 28 5.40 10.54 8.65
C ILE A 28 4.27 11.07 7.76
N ARG A 29 3.86 12.33 7.92
CA ARG A 29 2.78 12.92 7.11
C ARG A 29 3.11 13.04 5.64
N ARG A 30 4.36 13.26 5.28
CA ARG A 30 4.82 13.38 3.90
C ARG A 30 4.89 12.02 3.20
N VAL A 31 5.20 10.97 3.95
CA VAL A 31 5.48 9.62 3.41
C VAL A 31 4.28 8.70 3.50
N TYR A 32 3.59 8.67 4.63
CA TYR A 32 2.53 7.71 4.91
C TYR A 32 1.15 8.35 4.80
N GLY A 33 0.25 7.72 4.04
CA GLY A 33 -1.13 8.13 3.94
C GLY A 33 -1.92 7.84 5.23
N GLU A 34 -3.18 8.25 5.24
CA GLU A 34 -4.02 8.18 6.46
C GLU A 34 -4.28 6.74 6.90
N ALA A 35 -4.59 5.85 5.93
CA ALA A 35 -4.85 4.44 6.23
C ALA A 35 -3.62 3.73 6.80
N GLU A 36 -2.42 4.00 6.27
CA GLU A 36 -1.17 3.44 6.80
C GLU A 36 -0.84 3.97 8.20
N ARG A 37 -0.99 5.28 8.41
CA ARG A 37 -0.72 5.90 9.72
C ARG A 37 -1.64 5.32 10.79
N ALA A 38 -2.91 5.16 10.48
CA ALA A 38 -3.88 4.54 11.39
C ALA A 38 -3.54 3.06 11.65
N ALA A 39 -3.31 2.27 10.60
CA ALA A 39 -3.03 0.84 10.72
C ALA A 39 -1.73 0.54 11.48
N LEU A 40 -0.72 1.39 11.35
CA LEU A 40 0.58 1.23 11.99
C LEU A 40 0.73 2.09 13.26
N SER A 41 -0.30 2.85 13.65
CA SER A 41 -0.28 3.81 14.78
C SER A 41 0.95 4.74 14.72
N LEU A 42 1.26 5.28 13.53
CA LEU A 42 2.47 6.09 13.32
C LEU A 42 2.39 7.48 13.97
N ASP A 43 1.18 7.96 14.27
CA ASP A 43 0.96 9.23 14.97
C ASP A 43 1.11 9.08 16.49
N GLU A 44 1.30 7.84 17.00
CA GLU A 44 1.52 7.52 18.40
C GLU A 44 2.99 7.27 18.70
N PRO A 45 3.44 7.48 19.95
CA PRO A 45 4.79 7.11 20.34
C PRO A 45 5.13 5.66 20.05
N LEU A 46 6.38 5.40 19.68
CA LEU A 46 6.84 4.05 19.43
C LEU A 46 6.73 3.21 20.71
N PRO A 47 6.05 2.05 20.68
CA PRO A 47 5.96 1.18 21.85
C PRO A 47 7.33 0.59 22.20
N ALA A 48 7.43 -0.12 23.32
CA ALA A 48 8.67 -0.81 23.69
C ALA A 48 8.69 -2.26 23.18
N GLY A 49 9.89 -2.81 23.03
CA GLY A 49 10.12 -4.22 22.80
C GLY A 49 9.64 -4.72 21.43
N ARG A 50 9.08 -5.93 21.39
CA ARG A 50 8.70 -6.65 20.17
C ARG A 50 7.68 -5.90 19.30
N SER A 51 6.78 -5.14 19.92
CA SER A 51 5.80 -4.30 19.21
C SER A 51 6.47 -3.16 18.43
N ALA A 52 7.53 -2.56 18.98
CA ALA A 52 8.33 -1.56 18.26
C ALA A 52 8.97 -2.15 17.01
N THR A 53 9.65 -3.29 17.17
CA THR A 53 10.32 -3.99 16.05
C THR A 53 9.35 -4.32 14.93
N HIS A 54 8.15 -4.82 15.27
CA HIS A 54 7.13 -5.15 14.29
C HIS A 54 6.59 -3.89 13.56
N ARG A 55 6.33 -2.80 14.31
CA ARG A 55 5.87 -1.54 13.74
C ARG A 55 6.90 -0.96 12.78
N LEU A 56 8.17 -0.95 13.17
CA LEU A 56 9.27 -0.45 12.35
C LEU A 56 9.47 -1.28 11.08
N ALA A 57 9.43 -2.61 11.19
CA ALA A 57 9.52 -3.51 10.04
C ALA A 57 8.36 -3.29 9.06
N SER A 58 7.14 -3.13 9.58
CA SER A 58 5.97 -2.86 8.75
C SER A 58 6.04 -1.48 8.08
N ALA A 59 6.49 -0.45 8.79
CA ALA A 59 6.69 0.87 8.21
C ALA A 59 7.77 0.86 7.12
N ALA A 60 8.88 0.12 7.34
CA ALA A 60 9.93 -0.03 6.34
C ALA A 60 9.45 -0.79 5.09
N ALA A 61 8.63 -1.84 5.27
CA ALA A 61 8.04 -2.57 4.16
C ALA A 61 7.07 -1.69 3.35
N ASN A 62 6.28 -0.85 4.01
CA ASN A 62 5.40 0.09 3.35
C ASN A 62 6.19 1.20 2.62
N PHE A 63 7.30 1.68 3.19
CA PHE A 63 8.20 2.61 2.50
C PHE A 63 8.79 1.97 1.23
N ALA A 64 9.33 0.77 1.34
CA ALA A 64 9.86 0.03 0.20
C ALA A 64 8.78 -0.22 -0.88
N ALA A 65 7.50 -0.44 -0.47
CA ALA A 65 6.40 -0.60 -1.42
C ALA A 65 6.19 0.65 -2.29
N LYS A 66 6.28 1.84 -1.70
CA LYS A 66 6.14 3.11 -2.44
C LYS A 66 7.26 3.29 -3.47
N GLU A 67 8.51 3.04 -3.05
CA GLU A 67 9.66 3.11 -3.95
C GLU A 67 9.59 2.04 -5.05
N ALA A 68 9.14 0.82 -4.74
CA ALA A 68 8.93 -0.23 -5.71
C ALA A 68 7.85 0.16 -6.74
N PHE A 69 6.75 0.80 -6.32
CA PHE A 69 5.75 1.33 -7.24
C PHE A 69 6.33 2.40 -8.17
N LEU A 70 7.06 3.37 -7.64
CA LEU A 70 7.67 4.44 -8.44
C LEU A 70 8.69 3.91 -9.46
N LYS A 71 9.42 2.84 -9.11
CA LYS A 71 10.30 2.13 -10.04
C LYS A 71 9.51 1.40 -11.12
N ALA A 72 8.39 0.75 -10.76
CA ALA A 72 7.52 0.10 -11.71
C ALA A 72 6.86 1.08 -12.68
N ALA A 73 6.51 2.29 -12.22
CA ALA A 73 6.00 3.37 -13.04
C ALA A 73 7.07 3.99 -13.97
N GLY A 74 8.36 3.77 -13.66
CA GLY A 74 9.49 4.27 -14.46
C GLY A 74 9.78 5.76 -14.30
N THR A 75 9.16 6.44 -13.33
CA THR A 75 9.23 7.90 -13.20
C THR A 75 10.09 8.36 -12.03
N GLY A 76 10.31 7.50 -11.02
CA GLY A 76 10.80 7.93 -9.71
C GLY A 76 9.81 8.88 -9.03
N LEU A 77 10.24 9.53 -7.94
CA LEU A 77 9.42 10.50 -7.20
C LEU A 77 9.39 11.84 -7.93
N ARG A 78 8.51 11.95 -8.92
CA ARG A 78 8.24 13.17 -9.68
C ARG A 78 6.74 13.32 -9.82
N GLU A 79 6.28 14.53 -10.16
CA GLU A 79 4.86 14.72 -10.49
C GLU A 79 4.39 13.70 -11.56
N PRO A 80 3.18 13.14 -11.40
CA PRO A 80 2.14 13.53 -10.44
C PRO A 80 2.18 12.78 -9.09
N PHE A 81 3.24 12.06 -8.76
CA PHE A 81 3.27 11.15 -7.61
C PHE A 81 3.63 11.82 -6.28
N SER A 82 2.89 11.45 -5.25
CA SER A 82 3.17 11.77 -3.86
C SER A 82 3.23 10.50 -3.02
N LEU A 83 4.24 10.35 -2.15
CA LEU A 83 4.40 9.14 -1.34
C LEU A 83 3.19 8.84 -0.45
N CYS A 84 2.54 9.87 0.11
CA CYS A 84 1.36 9.68 0.95
C CYS A 84 0.10 9.25 0.16
N GLU A 85 0.10 9.39 -1.17
CA GLU A 85 -0.97 8.89 -2.04
C GLU A 85 -0.79 7.44 -2.49
N ILE A 86 0.36 6.82 -2.17
CA ILE A 86 0.69 5.43 -2.48
C ILE A 86 0.70 4.66 -1.15
N GLU A 87 -0.40 4.11 -0.74
CA GLU A 87 -0.50 3.41 0.54
C GLU A 87 -0.38 1.90 0.37
N ALA A 88 0.42 1.26 1.24
CA ALA A 88 0.45 -0.19 1.35
C ALA A 88 -0.45 -0.64 2.50
N VAL A 89 -1.55 -1.28 2.17
CA VAL A 89 -2.57 -1.72 3.12
C VAL A 89 -2.63 -3.24 3.22
N ARG A 90 -3.37 -3.78 4.19
CA ARG A 90 -3.64 -5.21 4.31
C ARG A 90 -5.11 -5.47 4.00
N LEU A 91 -5.36 -6.44 3.12
CA LEU A 91 -6.69 -6.96 2.86
C LEU A 91 -7.17 -7.81 4.05
N GLU A 92 -8.46 -8.15 4.08
CA GLU A 92 -9.02 -9.06 5.10
C GLU A 92 -8.32 -10.43 5.14
N SER A 93 -7.78 -10.88 4.01
CA SER A 93 -6.96 -12.09 3.89
C SER A 93 -5.55 -11.95 4.51
N GLY A 94 -5.13 -10.74 4.91
CA GLY A 94 -3.78 -10.42 5.34
C GLY A 94 -2.81 -10.12 4.20
N ALA A 95 -3.20 -10.32 2.95
CA ALA A 95 -2.34 -10.04 1.79
C ALA A 95 -2.09 -8.52 1.65
N PRO A 96 -0.86 -8.10 1.28
CA PRO A 96 -0.58 -6.70 1.01
C PRO A 96 -1.22 -6.26 -0.31
N ALA A 97 -1.70 -5.03 -0.34
CA ALA A 97 -2.25 -4.40 -1.53
C ALA A 97 -1.91 -2.91 -1.54
N TYR A 98 -1.94 -2.30 -2.73
CA TYR A 98 -1.88 -0.85 -2.85
C TYR A 98 -3.27 -0.24 -2.72
N HIS A 99 -3.33 0.89 -2.05
CA HIS A 99 -4.41 1.85 -2.10
C HIS A 99 -3.87 3.17 -2.62
N PHE A 100 -4.46 3.69 -3.68
CA PHE A 100 -4.05 4.95 -4.30
C PHE A 100 -5.09 6.02 -4.08
N SER A 101 -4.63 7.25 -3.85
CA SER A 101 -5.47 8.44 -3.72
C SER A 101 -4.93 9.59 -4.58
N GLY A 102 -5.66 10.70 -4.64
CA GLY A 102 -5.24 11.92 -5.30
C GLY A 102 -4.79 11.75 -6.75
N GLN A 103 -3.76 12.47 -7.13
CA GLN A 103 -3.21 12.47 -8.49
C GLN A 103 -2.62 11.12 -8.89
N THR A 104 -2.10 10.35 -7.93
CA THR A 104 -1.61 9.00 -8.19
C THR A 104 -2.73 8.05 -8.63
N ALA A 105 -3.91 8.13 -8.00
CA ALA A 105 -5.08 7.35 -8.39
C ALA A 105 -5.58 7.75 -9.79
N GLU A 106 -5.62 9.04 -10.08
CA GLU A 106 -6.00 9.57 -11.40
C GLU A 106 -5.05 9.07 -12.48
N TRP A 107 -3.75 9.07 -12.22
CA TRP A 107 -2.74 8.56 -13.15
C TRP A 107 -2.92 7.05 -13.41
N MET A 108 -3.15 6.25 -12.37
CA MET A 108 -3.41 4.81 -12.49
C MET A 108 -4.65 4.55 -13.36
N GLN A 109 -5.72 5.30 -13.13
CA GLN A 109 -6.96 5.19 -13.90
C GLN A 109 -6.77 5.60 -15.35
N ALA A 110 -6.11 6.72 -15.61
CA ALA A 110 -5.86 7.24 -16.96
C ALA A 110 -5.05 6.28 -17.83
N HIS A 111 -4.14 5.50 -17.21
CA HIS A 111 -3.33 4.51 -17.90
C HIS A 111 -3.95 3.09 -17.88
N GLY A 112 -5.12 2.92 -17.26
CA GLY A 112 -5.79 1.62 -17.16
C GLY A 112 -4.92 0.56 -16.49
N LEU A 113 -4.27 0.89 -15.37
CA LEU A 113 -3.31 0.04 -14.69
C LEU A 113 -3.86 -0.56 -13.39
N ALA A 114 -3.42 -1.78 -13.10
CA ALA A 114 -3.54 -2.42 -11.80
C ALA A 114 -2.14 -2.68 -11.22
N ALA A 115 -2.00 -2.52 -9.91
CA ALA A 115 -0.76 -2.80 -9.19
C ALA A 115 -0.88 -4.04 -8.32
N ARG A 116 0.18 -4.86 -8.28
CA ARG A 116 0.33 -6.01 -7.38
C ARG A 116 1.50 -5.76 -6.45
N LEU A 117 1.38 -6.23 -5.22
CA LEU A 117 2.38 -6.01 -4.18
C LEU A 117 2.73 -7.32 -3.48
N SER A 118 4.02 -7.56 -3.31
CA SER A 118 4.55 -8.58 -2.40
C SER A 118 5.55 -7.93 -1.45
N LEU A 119 5.48 -8.30 -0.18
CA LEU A 119 6.36 -7.79 0.88
C LEU A 119 7.05 -8.93 1.60
N SER A 120 8.30 -8.72 1.97
CA SER A 120 9.08 -9.61 2.82
C SER A 120 10.00 -8.79 3.73
N HIS A 121 10.40 -9.36 4.88
CA HIS A 121 11.43 -8.76 5.73
C HIS A 121 12.25 -9.84 6.41
N GLU A 122 13.55 -9.65 6.46
CA GLU A 122 14.51 -10.56 7.08
C GLU A 122 15.81 -9.81 7.37
N GLY A 123 16.50 -10.19 8.45
CA GLY A 123 17.85 -9.67 8.75
C GLY A 123 17.96 -8.15 8.88
N GLY A 124 16.93 -7.47 9.36
CA GLY A 124 16.93 -6.01 9.50
C GLY A 124 16.58 -5.25 8.21
N MET A 125 16.21 -5.95 7.14
CA MET A 125 15.80 -5.39 5.85
C MET A 125 14.34 -5.67 5.58
N ALA A 126 13.66 -4.74 4.89
CA ALA A 126 12.32 -4.92 4.34
C ALA A 126 12.38 -4.79 2.82
N LEU A 127 11.76 -5.74 2.12
CA LEU A 127 11.72 -5.81 0.66
C LEU A 127 10.30 -5.66 0.17
N ALA A 128 10.13 -4.92 -0.91
CA ALA A 128 8.91 -4.84 -1.67
C ALA A 128 9.13 -5.16 -3.15
N PHE A 129 8.18 -5.87 -3.73
CA PHE A 129 8.12 -6.14 -5.15
C PHE A 129 6.76 -5.70 -5.71
N CYS A 130 6.79 -4.89 -6.75
CA CYS A 130 5.61 -4.34 -7.42
C CYS A 130 5.56 -4.77 -8.87
N THR A 131 4.39 -5.16 -9.35
CA THR A 131 4.09 -5.22 -10.78
C THR A 131 2.98 -4.25 -11.12
N LEU A 132 3.11 -3.55 -12.25
CA LEU A 132 2.04 -2.81 -12.90
C LEU A 132 1.57 -3.57 -14.12
N GLU A 133 0.28 -3.75 -14.24
CA GLU A 133 -0.36 -4.52 -15.31
C GLU A 133 -1.43 -3.68 -15.98
N THR A 134 -1.47 -3.67 -17.32
CA THR A 134 -2.60 -3.05 -18.04
C THR A 134 -3.85 -3.90 -17.86
N LEU A 135 -4.95 -3.26 -17.50
CA LEU A 135 -6.27 -3.86 -17.45
C LEU A 135 -6.71 -4.10 -18.89
N SER A 136 -6.69 -5.35 -19.36
CA SER A 136 -7.33 -5.68 -20.62
C SER A 136 -8.83 -5.69 -20.44
N ALA A 137 -9.60 -5.20 -21.43
CA ALA A 137 -11.07 -5.16 -21.40
C ALA A 137 -11.73 -6.55 -21.21
N PHE A 138 -10.96 -7.62 -21.12
CA PHE A 138 -11.41 -9.01 -21.02
C PHE A 138 -11.44 -9.58 -19.59
N VAL A 139 -10.97 -8.86 -18.58
CA VAL A 139 -10.93 -9.37 -17.19
C VAL A 139 -12.17 -8.94 -16.41
N HIS A 140 -13.37 -9.28 -16.94
CA HIS A 140 -14.64 -9.08 -16.22
C HIS A 140 -15.11 -10.34 -15.46
N THR A 141 -14.29 -11.39 -15.35
CA THR A 141 -14.74 -12.69 -14.82
C THR A 141 -13.84 -13.35 -13.77
N MET A 142 -12.91 -12.63 -13.15
CA MET A 142 -12.29 -13.14 -11.93
C MET A 142 -12.53 -12.13 -10.81
N ASP A 143 -13.34 -12.56 -9.82
CA ASP A 143 -13.63 -11.87 -8.56
C ASP A 143 -12.35 -11.62 -7.74
N TYR A 144 -11.49 -10.75 -8.23
CA TYR A 144 -10.56 -10.01 -7.39
C TYR A 144 -11.25 -8.69 -7.01
N PRO A 145 -11.34 -8.34 -5.75
CA PRO A 145 -12.04 -7.12 -5.37
C PRO A 145 -11.32 -5.89 -5.94
N LEU A 146 -11.77 -5.43 -7.11
CA LEU A 146 -11.41 -4.15 -7.74
C LEU A 146 -11.87 -2.94 -6.89
N ARG A 147 -11.92 -3.07 -5.56
CA ARG A 147 -12.47 -2.06 -4.64
C ARG A 147 -11.48 -0.97 -4.23
N CYS A 148 -10.31 -0.87 -4.87
CA CYS A 148 -9.34 0.18 -4.53
C CYS A 148 -9.22 1.33 -5.55
N ILE A 149 -10.14 1.48 -6.51
CA ILE A 149 -9.96 2.50 -7.56
C ILE A 149 -10.91 3.70 -7.41
N THR A 150 -11.95 3.63 -6.60
CA THR A 150 -12.83 4.80 -6.41
C THR A 150 -13.19 4.98 -4.95
N GLY A 151 -12.88 6.14 -4.40
CA GLY A 151 -13.22 6.57 -3.05
C GLY A 151 -14.73 6.77 -2.78
N ALA A 152 -15.59 5.92 -3.33
CA ALA A 152 -17.01 5.90 -3.04
C ALA A 152 -17.32 4.70 -2.13
N GLN A 153 -17.49 4.95 -0.84
CA GLN A 153 -18.09 3.98 0.08
C GLN A 153 -19.55 3.74 -0.31
N PRO A 154 -19.99 2.53 -0.63
CA PRO A 154 -21.41 2.22 -0.63
C PRO A 154 -21.88 2.02 0.81
N ALA A 155 -23.02 2.62 1.14
CA ALA A 155 -23.70 2.53 2.42
C ALA A 155 -23.84 1.08 2.91
N HIS A 156 -23.55 0.89 4.19
CA HIS A 156 -23.58 -0.36 4.96
C HIS A 156 -24.98 -0.96 5.14
N THR A 157 -25.73 -1.37 4.11
CA THR A 157 -27.08 -1.90 4.38
C THR A 157 -27.52 -3.11 3.56
N GLU A 158 -26.74 -3.71 2.66
CA GLU A 158 -27.34 -4.73 1.76
C GLU A 158 -26.60 -6.07 1.58
N ILE A 159 -25.58 -6.38 2.38
CA ILE A 159 -24.79 -7.64 2.23
C ILE A 159 -25.27 -8.78 3.15
N ARG A 160 -26.23 -8.55 4.06
CA ARG A 160 -26.69 -9.62 5.00
C ARG A 160 -27.81 -10.55 4.49
N ARG A 161 -28.25 -10.49 3.24
CA ARG A 161 -29.43 -11.26 2.77
C ARG A 161 -29.18 -12.30 1.67
N ARG A 162 -27.95 -12.59 1.26
CA ARG A 162 -27.71 -13.58 0.18
C ARG A 162 -26.94 -14.85 0.56
N CYS A 163 -26.56 -15.06 1.81
CA CYS A 163 -25.90 -16.30 2.24
C CYS A 163 -26.77 -17.27 3.05
N ALA A 164 -28.08 -17.03 3.14
CA ALA A 164 -28.99 -17.94 3.83
C ALA A 164 -29.99 -18.54 2.83
N GLY A 165 -29.58 -19.49 2.03
CA GLY A 165 -30.49 -20.19 1.11
C GLY A 165 -29.77 -21.11 0.15
N ARG A 166 -29.38 -22.29 0.63
CA ARG A 166 -29.51 -23.59 0.00
C ARG A 166 -28.58 -24.62 0.64
N ILE A 167 -29.07 -25.27 1.65
CA ILE A 167 -28.70 -26.66 1.96
C ILE A 167 -30.05 -27.38 2.15
N THR A 168 -30.46 -28.12 1.20
CA THR A 168 -31.22 -29.34 1.24
C THR A 168 -30.77 -30.22 0.12
#